data_d285973bc76860289852d0d85d3b246f
#
_entry.id   d285973bc76860289852d0d85d3b246f
#
_cell.length_a   1.000
_cell.length_b   1.000
_cell.length_c   1.000
_cell.angle_alpha   90.00
_cell.angle_beta   90.00
_cell.angle_gamma   90.00
#
_symmetry.space_group_name_H-M   'P 1'
#
loop_
_entity.id
_entity.type
_entity.pdbx_description
1 polymer ?
#
loop_
_entity_poly.entity_id
_entity_poly.type
_entity_poly.pdbx_seq_one_letter_code
_entity_poly.pdbx_strand_id
1 'polypeptide(L)'
;KNVITNENGIDYITGEKQYKSDFYIDSSGFKKVLIGELGVKWNSYAEYLPVNEAIAFPTDDTDEYPLYTSSTAMKYGWMWNTPVYGRWGNGYVFDNNYINAEEAQKEAEEYLGHKIEFIFKNIKFSAGSLDKFWVKNCMAVGLSSNFIEPLEATSIGSTITQAFMFMNYYDCANDLQIKQFNDKMAMVIENLRDFVILHYQVKKNDTEFWSNLKNLPIPPSLQHKLDLWKDRLPIREDFESTQYLLFYEMNFISIMYGLNLFDKDKLTKIYNGFSPEHKQRITDNIKYYNNIKNEWQNNSISHKKWLANMRTL
;
A
#
# COMPACT_ATOMS: atom_id res chain seq x y z
N LYS A 1 -5.34 -20.43 -24.65
CA LYS A 1 -4.15 -19.59 -24.91
C LYS A 1 -2.99 -20.21 -24.14
N ASN A 2 -1.90 -20.55 -24.83
CA ASN A 2 -0.72 -21.17 -24.23
C ASN A 2 0.47 -20.22 -24.37
N VAL A 3 1.33 -20.20 -23.38
CA VAL A 3 2.63 -19.52 -23.41
C VAL A 3 3.68 -20.57 -23.70
N ILE A 4 4.45 -20.37 -24.74
CA ILE A 4 5.52 -21.28 -25.14
C ILE A 4 6.85 -20.67 -24.75
N THR A 5 7.63 -21.42 -24.00
CA THR A 5 8.92 -20.97 -23.46
C THR A 5 10.08 -21.76 -24.03
N ASN A 6 11.24 -21.17 -24.06
CA ASN A 6 12.52 -21.79 -24.42
C ASN A 6 13.62 -21.37 -23.42
N GLU A 7 14.86 -21.66 -23.70
CA GLU A 7 16.01 -21.30 -22.86
C GLU A 7 16.18 -19.79 -22.65
N ASN A 8 15.64 -18.95 -23.56
CA ASN A 8 15.72 -17.48 -23.51
C ASN A 8 14.50 -16.83 -22.87
N GLY A 9 13.49 -17.59 -22.43
CA GLY A 9 12.28 -17.09 -21.81
C GLY A 9 11.01 -17.44 -22.60
N ILE A 10 10.13 -16.46 -22.82
CA ILE A 10 8.91 -16.63 -23.61
C ILE A 10 9.30 -16.54 -25.10
N ASP A 11 9.04 -17.60 -25.85
CA ASP A 11 9.25 -17.62 -27.29
C ASP A 11 8.05 -16.97 -28.02
N TYR A 12 6.84 -17.44 -27.72
CA TYR A 12 5.61 -16.85 -28.27
C TYR A 12 4.38 -17.22 -27.43
N ILE A 13 3.29 -16.49 -27.66
CA ILE A 13 1.98 -16.74 -27.05
C ILE A 13 1.00 -17.18 -28.14
N THR A 14 0.26 -18.28 -27.93
CA THR A 14 -0.79 -18.73 -28.83
C THR A 14 -2.16 -18.23 -28.39
N GLY A 15 -2.94 -17.77 -29.36
CA GLY A 15 -4.32 -17.35 -29.20
C GLY A 15 -5.11 -17.65 -30.48
N GLU A 16 -5.85 -16.70 -30.99
CA GLU A 16 -6.42 -16.74 -32.34
C GLU A 16 -5.31 -16.73 -33.42
N LYS A 17 -4.18 -16.12 -33.05
CA LYS A 17 -2.93 -16.14 -33.81
C LYS A 17 -1.75 -16.28 -32.86
N GLN A 18 -0.57 -16.46 -33.43
CA GLN A 18 0.69 -16.42 -32.67
C GLN A 18 1.15 -14.97 -32.48
N TYR A 19 1.58 -14.67 -31.27
CA TYR A 19 2.16 -13.38 -30.88
C TYR A 19 3.60 -13.59 -30.42
N LYS A 20 4.54 -12.94 -31.10
CA LYS A 20 5.97 -12.99 -30.79
C LYS A 20 6.50 -11.58 -30.57
N SER A 21 7.37 -11.41 -29.56
CA SER A 21 8.02 -10.16 -29.22
C SER A 21 9.38 -10.42 -28.60
N ASP A 22 10.25 -9.44 -28.61
CA ASP A 22 11.56 -9.52 -27.95
C ASP A 22 11.45 -9.46 -26.44
N PHE A 23 10.43 -8.75 -25.92
CA PHE A 23 10.17 -8.59 -24.50
C PHE A 23 8.67 -8.64 -24.19
N TYR A 24 8.34 -9.16 -23.02
CA TYR A 24 6.97 -9.30 -22.55
C TYR A 24 6.78 -8.62 -21.19
N ILE A 25 5.65 -7.94 -21.02
CA ILE A 25 5.24 -7.39 -19.73
C ILE A 25 3.96 -8.10 -19.28
N ASP A 26 4.06 -8.85 -18.18
CA ASP A 26 2.92 -9.52 -17.58
C ASP A 26 2.13 -8.57 -16.68
N SER A 27 0.99 -8.09 -17.15
CA SER A 27 0.00 -7.34 -16.39
C SER A 27 -1.31 -8.10 -16.21
N SER A 28 -1.27 -9.44 -16.24
CA SER A 28 -2.45 -10.32 -16.19
C SER A 28 -3.06 -10.47 -14.79
N GLY A 29 -2.58 -9.70 -13.81
CA GLY A 29 -3.08 -9.69 -12.44
C GLY A 29 -2.71 -10.96 -11.68
N PHE A 30 -3.52 -11.36 -10.73
CA PHE A 30 -3.26 -12.54 -9.89
C PHE A 30 -3.01 -13.84 -10.66
N LYS A 31 -3.38 -13.90 -11.93
CA LYS A 31 -3.19 -15.10 -12.76
C LYS A 31 -1.74 -15.32 -13.18
N LYS A 32 -0.90 -14.25 -13.25
CA LYS A 32 0.51 -14.33 -13.63
C LYS A 32 0.75 -15.17 -14.88
N VAL A 33 -0.05 -14.92 -15.93
CA VAL A 33 -0.18 -15.79 -17.11
C VAL A 33 1.13 -15.99 -17.87
N LEU A 34 2.00 -14.98 -17.86
CA LEU A 34 3.28 -15.02 -18.60
C LEU A 34 4.44 -15.36 -17.67
N ILE A 35 4.63 -14.56 -16.64
CA ILE A 35 5.78 -14.71 -15.72
C ILE A 35 5.72 -16.03 -14.95
N GLY A 36 4.51 -16.54 -14.68
CA GLY A 36 4.32 -17.81 -13.99
C GLY A 36 4.93 -19.02 -14.73
N GLU A 37 4.99 -18.97 -16.06
CA GLU A 37 5.59 -20.03 -16.88
C GLU A 37 7.13 -20.03 -16.83
N LEU A 38 7.74 -19.02 -16.24
CA LEU A 38 9.19 -18.90 -16.08
C LEU A 38 9.71 -19.38 -14.72
N GLY A 39 8.88 -20.10 -13.96
CA GLY A 39 9.28 -20.78 -12.71
C GLY A 39 9.48 -19.84 -11.51
N VAL A 40 8.88 -18.66 -11.52
CA VAL A 40 8.86 -17.76 -10.38
C VAL A 40 7.98 -18.30 -9.24
N LYS A 41 8.30 -17.92 -8.00
CA LYS A 41 7.56 -18.31 -6.80
C LYS A 41 6.82 -17.13 -6.19
N TRP A 42 5.69 -17.41 -5.58
CA TRP A 42 4.96 -16.43 -4.78
C TRP A 42 5.38 -16.53 -3.31
N ASN A 43 5.97 -15.47 -2.79
CA ASN A 43 6.28 -15.33 -1.37
C ASN A 43 5.04 -14.77 -0.67
N SER A 44 4.33 -15.60 0.07
CA SER A 44 3.13 -15.18 0.81
C SER A 44 3.50 -14.38 2.05
N TYR A 45 2.71 -13.34 2.34
CA TYR A 45 2.77 -12.54 3.56
C TYR A 45 1.59 -12.80 4.50
N ALA A 46 0.82 -13.87 4.26
CA ALA A 46 -0.36 -14.22 5.05
C ALA A 46 -0.06 -14.47 6.54
N GLU A 47 1.19 -14.81 6.88
CA GLU A 47 1.59 -14.95 8.29
C GLU A 47 1.67 -13.61 9.04
N TYR A 48 1.81 -12.48 8.32
CA TYR A 48 1.95 -11.14 8.88
C TYR A 48 0.70 -10.29 8.71
N LEU A 49 -0.11 -10.57 7.70
CA LEU A 49 -1.26 -9.77 7.30
C LEU A 49 -2.57 -10.54 7.50
N PRO A 50 -3.48 -10.01 8.32
CA PRO A 50 -4.63 -10.79 8.79
C PRO A 50 -5.77 -10.87 7.78
N VAL A 51 -5.84 -9.96 6.81
CA VAL A 51 -6.99 -9.86 5.90
C VAL A 51 -6.72 -10.54 4.56
N ASN A 52 -7.74 -11.18 3.98
CA ASN A 52 -7.59 -12.02 2.79
C ASN A 52 -8.78 -11.95 1.80
N GLU A 53 -9.80 -11.18 2.13
CA GLU A 53 -10.98 -11.00 1.28
C GLU A 53 -11.50 -9.57 1.34
N ALA A 54 -12.11 -9.08 0.28
CA ALA A 54 -12.70 -7.76 0.22
C ALA A 54 -13.99 -7.74 -0.61
N ILE A 55 -14.98 -6.99 -0.13
CA ILE A 55 -16.12 -6.56 -0.94
C ILE A 55 -15.93 -5.09 -1.33
N ALA A 56 -16.19 -4.75 -2.59
CA ALA A 56 -16.12 -3.39 -3.10
C ALA A 56 -17.47 -2.96 -3.66
N PHE A 57 -17.92 -1.76 -3.27
CA PHE A 57 -19.24 -1.26 -3.62
C PHE A 57 -19.28 0.27 -3.71
N PRO A 58 -20.16 0.85 -4.54
CA PRO A 58 -20.43 2.28 -4.57
C PRO A 58 -21.49 2.65 -3.52
N THR A 59 -21.50 3.91 -3.11
CA THR A 59 -22.64 4.56 -2.48
C THR A 59 -22.91 5.91 -3.14
N ASP A 60 -24.09 6.47 -2.88
CA ASP A 60 -24.53 7.70 -3.49
C ASP A 60 -23.60 8.88 -3.21
N ASP A 61 -23.64 9.83 -4.11
CA ASP A 61 -22.94 11.09 -3.99
C ASP A 61 -23.46 11.90 -2.79
N THR A 62 -22.58 12.72 -2.22
CA THR A 62 -22.89 13.64 -1.12
C THR A 62 -22.56 15.08 -1.51
N ASP A 63 -23.11 16.05 -0.79
CA ASP A 63 -22.87 17.47 -1.08
C ASP A 63 -21.44 17.91 -0.80
N GLU A 64 -20.77 17.28 0.14
CA GLU A 64 -19.41 17.60 0.54
C GLU A 64 -18.49 16.36 0.47
N TYR A 65 -17.23 16.59 0.06
CA TYR A 65 -16.18 15.57 0.03
C TYR A 65 -15.02 15.98 0.93
N PRO A 66 -14.51 15.07 1.78
CA PRO A 66 -13.21 15.27 2.40
C PRO A 66 -12.10 15.20 1.35
N LEU A 67 -10.93 15.75 1.67
CA LEU A 67 -9.73 15.70 0.81
C LEU A 67 -8.92 14.41 0.99
N TYR A 68 -9.49 13.39 1.60
CA TYR A 68 -8.81 12.15 1.94
C TYR A 68 -9.73 10.95 1.79
N THR A 69 -9.12 9.79 1.59
CA THR A 69 -9.78 8.49 1.80
C THR A 69 -9.76 8.20 3.30
N SER A 70 -10.90 7.87 3.87
CA SER A 70 -10.96 7.37 5.25
C SER A 70 -10.78 5.85 5.27
N SER A 71 -10.08 5.37 6.29
CA SER A 71 -9.96 3.95 6.62
C SER A 71 -10.46 3.75 8.03
N THR A 72 -11.54 2.98 8.18
CA THR A 72 -12.23 2.74 9.45
C THR A 72 -12.04 1.31 9.88
N ALA A 73 -11.58 1.09 11.12
CA ALA A 73 -11.49 -0.24 11.71
C ALA A 73 -12.88 -0.80 11.98
N MET A 74 -13.21 -1.93 11.33
CA MET A 74 -14.44 -2.69 11.47
C MET A 74 -14.24 -3.85 12.48
N LYS A 75 -15.24 -4.69 12.70
CA LYS A 75 -15.10 -5.81 13.66
C LYS A 75 -14.05 -6.84 13.25
N TYR A 76 -13.91 -7.11 11.95
CA TYR A 76 -13.07 -8.19 11.43
C TYR A 76 -12.13 -7.75 10.30
N GLY A 77 -11.79 -6.46 10.29
CA GLY A 77 -10.94 -5.84 9.30
C GLY A 77 -11.10 -4.32 9.27
N TRP A 78 -11.13 -3.73 8.09
CA TRP A 78 -11.27 -2.29 7.93
C TRP A 78 -11.99 -1.93 6.63
N MET A 79 -12.63 -0.77 6.60
CA MET A 79 -13.38 -0.28 5.46
C MET A 79 -12.77 1.03 4.95
N TRP A 80 -12.60 1.14 3.62
CA TRP A 80 -12.26 2.41 2.99
C TRP A 80 -13.48 3.12 2.46
N ASN A 81 -13.45 4.46 2.52
CA ASN A 81 -14.40 5.35 1.88
C ASN A 81 -13.63 6.40 1.11
N THR A 82 -13.71 6.38 -0.22
CA THR A 82 -13.01 7.29 -1.12
C THR A 82 -14.01 8.15 -1.88
N PRO A 83 -13.97 9.48 -1.72
CA PRO A 83 -14.81 10.34 -2.52
C PRO A 83 -14.28 10.40 -3.95
N VAL A 84 -15.14 10.09 -4.90
CA VAL A 84 -14.87 10.23 -6.34
C VAL A 84 -16.03 11.03 -6.96
N TYR A 85 -15.81 11.60 -8.12
CA TYR A 85 -16.82 12.40 -8.75
C TYR A 85 -18.11 11.58 -9.02
N GLY A 86 -19.23 12.06 -8.48
CA GLY A 86 -20.57 11.49 -8.68
C GLY A 86 -20.92 10.26 -7.83
N ARG A 87 -20.03 9.82 -6.94
CA ARG A 87 -20.29 8.71 -6.01
C ARG A 87 -19.19 8.57 -4.95
N TRP A 88 -19.39 7.71 -3.99
CA TRP A 88 -18.31 7.17 -3.16
C TRP A 88 -17.87 5.81 -3.68
N GLY A 89 -16.58 5.54 -3.60
CA GLY A 89 -15.97 4.23 -3.78
C GLY A 89 -15.64 3.64 -2.42
N ASN A 90 -16.30 2.57 -2.05
CA ASN A 90 -16.15 1.96 -0.74
C ASN A 90 -15.72 0.50 -0.87
N GLY A 91 -15.18 -0.03 0.21
CA GLY A 91 -15.02 -1.45 0.35
C GLY A 91 -14.60 -1.85 1.75
N TYR A 92 -14.94 -3.07 2.11
CA TYR A 92 -14.57 -3.68 3.37
C TYR A 92 -13.61 -4.82 3.10
N VAL A 93 -12.42 -4.73 3.69
CA VAL A 93 -11.36 -5.76 3.68
C VAL A 93 -11.43 -6.50 5.00
N PHE A 94 -11.54 -7.82 4.96
CA PHE A 94 -11.76 -8.64 6.14
C PHE A 94 -11.00 -9.97 6.10
N ASP A 95 -10.90 -10.60 7.26
CA ASP A 95 -10.41 -11.97 7.38
C ASP A 95 -11.59 -12.95 7.26
N ASN A 96 -11.60 -13.75 6.21
CA ASN A 96 -12.67 -14.71 5.95
C ASN A 96 -12.65 -15.95 6.85
N ASN A 97 -11.74 -16.03 7.80
CA ASN A 97 -11.80 -17.00 8.89
C ASN A 97 -12.82 -16.60 9.98
N TYR A 98 -13.19 -15.32 10.06
CA TYR A 98 -14.13 -14.78 11.04
C TYR A 98 -15.51 -14.51 10.47
N ILE A 99 -15.58 -13.95 9.26
CA ILE A 99 -16.85 -13.62 8.60
C ILE A 99 -16.81 -13.94 7.10
N ASN A 100 -17.97 -14.14 6.49
CA ASN A 100 -18.12 -14.26 5.05
C ASN A 100 -18.51 -12.91 4.41
N ALA A 101 -18.57 -12.87 3.08
CA ALA A 101 -18.88 -11.65 2.33
C ALA A 101 -20.31 -11.08 2.62
N GLU A 102 -21.29 -11.94 2.91
CA GLU A 102 -22.67 -11.49 3.24
C GLU A 102 -22.71 -10.86 4.64
N GLU A 103 -21.99 -11.41 5.59
CA GLU A 103 -21.86 -10.85 6.94
C GLU A 103 -21.07 -9.53 6.90
N ALA A 104 -19.99 -9.46 6.11
CA ALA A 104 -19.22 -8.24 5.89
C ALA A 104 -20.11 -7.13 5.25
N GLN A 105 -20.97 -7.48 4.29
CA GLN A 105 -21.94 -6.54 3.74
C GLN A 105 -22.90 -6.02 4.80
N LYS A 106 -23.47 -6.88 5.63
CA LYS A 106 -24.39 -6.46 6.70
C LYS A 106 -23.72 -5.53 7.70
N GLU A 107 -22.49 -5.84 8.11
CA GLU A 107 -21.73 -4.96 9.00
C GLU A 107 -21.43 -3.60 8.37
N ALA A 108 -21.07 -3.57 7.07
CA ALA A 108 -20.87 -2.33 6.33
C ALA A 108 -22.18 -1.51 6.22
N GLU A 109 -23.31 -2.15 5.98
CA GLU A 109 -24.63 -1.51 5.97
C GLU A 109 -25.02 -0.92 7.34
N GLU A 110 -24.75 -1.65 8.42
CA GLU A 110 -24.94 -1.16 9.80
C GLU A 110 -24.08 0.09 10.06
N TYR A 111 -22.82 0.08 9.65
CA TYR A 111 -21.92 1.21 9.81
C TYR A 111 -22.34 2.43 8.98
N LEU A 112 -22.78 2.22 7.74
CA LEU A 112 -23.20 3.28 6.82
C LEU A 112 -24.60 3.83 7.16
N GLY A 113 -25.44 3.05 7.87
CA GLY A 113 -26.81 3.41 8.19
C GLY A 113 -27.80 3.25 7.03
N HIS A 114 -27.40 2.61 5.94
CA HIS A 114 -28.24 2.35 4.77
C HIS A 114 -27.83 1.06 4.06
N LYS A 115 -28.70 0.53 3.20
CA LYS A 115 -28.44 -0.66 2.41
C LYS A 115 -27.42 -0.41 1.30
N ILE A 116 -26.64 -1.44 0.98
CA ILE A 116 -25.75 -1.48 -0.16
C ILE A 116 -26.54 -2.12 -1.32
N GLU A 117 -26.88 -1.32 -2.31
CA GLU A 117 -27.70 -1.78 -3.43
C GLU A 117 -26.95 -2.72 -4.37
N PHE A 118 -25.63 -2.57 -4.44
CA PHE A 118 -24.82 -3.28 -5.42
C PHE A 118 -23.39 -3.54 -4.94
N ILE A 119 -22.97 -4.81 -4.97
CA ILE A 119 -21.56 -5.21 -4.76
C ILE A 119 -20.88 -5.36 -6.12
N PHE A 120 -19.92 -4.51 -6.42
CA PHE A 120 -19.16 -4.59 -7.67
C PHE A 120 -18.35 -5.88 -7.77
N LYS A 121 -17.74 -6.26 -6.67
CA LYS A 121 -16.79 -7.36 -6.67
C LYS A 121 -16.56 -7.89 -5.26
N ASN A 122 -16.55 -9.22 -5.17
CA ASN A 122 -15.97 -9.94 -4.06
C ASN A 122 -14.62 -10.48 -4.51
N ILE A 123 -13.53 -10.12 -3.82
CA ILE A 123 -12.16 -10.43 -4.22
C ILE A 123 -11.48 -11.18 -3.09
N LYS A 124 -11.13 -12.43 -3.33
CA LYS A 124 -10.19 -13.17 -2.49
C LYS A 124 -8.77 -12.94 -2.97
N PHE A 125 -7.86 -12.72 -2.05
CA PHE A 125 -6.46 -12.47 -2.37
C PHE A 125 -5.52 -13.11 -1.36
N SER A 126 -4.29 -13.33 -1.80
CA SER A 126 -3.17 -13.68 -0.93
C SER A 126 -2.15 -12.56 -1.01
N ALA A 127 -1.95 -11.85 0.09
CA ALA A 127 -0.89 -10.84 0.16
C ALA A 127 0.48 -11.50 -0.07
N GLY A 128 1.32 -10.85 -0.87
CA GLY A 128 2.64 -11.40 -1.20
C GLY A 128 3.30 -10.71 -2.39
N SER A 129 4.40 -11.27 -2.81
CA SER A 129 5.14 -10.85 -4.00
C SER A 129 5.82 -12.01 -4.70
N LEU A 130 6.21 -11.81 -5.95
CA LEU A 130 7.13 -12.73 -6.62
C LEU A 130 8.52 -12.70 -5.95
N ASP A 131 9.22 -13.83 -6.01
CA ASP A 131 10.64 -13.91 -5.66
C ASP A 131 11.55 -13.24 -6.72
N LYS A 132 11.05 -13.13 -7.97
CA LYS A 132 11.70 -12.45 -9.08
C LYS A 132 10.66 -11.73 -9.92
N PHE A 133 10.83 -10.44 -10.09
CA PHE A 133 9.91 -9.57 -10.83
C PHE A 133 10.23 -9.52 -12.32
N TRP A 134 11.48 -9.77 -12.67
CA TRP A 134 11.99 -9.84 -14.03
C TRP A 134 12.81 -11.12 -14.21
N VAL A 135 12.43 -11.94 -15.17
CA VAL A 135 13.11 -13.17 -15.54
C VAL A 135 13.27 -13.21 -17.06
N LYS A 136 14.53 -13.26 -17.53
CA LYS A 136 14.84 -13.33 -18.97
C LYS A 136 14.18 -12.18 -19.75
N ASN A 137 13.32 -12.49 -20.71
CA ASN A 137 12.60 -11.52 -21.51
C ASN A 137 11.18 -11.21 -21.02
N CYS A 138 10.90 -11.43 -19.74
CA CYS A 138 9.58 -11.14 -19.18
C CYS A 138 9.68 -10.45 -17.82
N MET A 139 8.91 -9.36 -17.64
CA MET A 139 8.73 -8.66 -16.39
C MET A 139 7.25 -8.67 -15.98
N ALA A 140 6.97 -8.99 -14.72
CA ALA A 140 5.64 -8.85 -14.13
C ALA A 140 5.45 -7.45 -13.55
N VAL A 141 4.24 -6.88 -13.70
CA VAL A 141 3.86 -5.58 -13.13
C VAL A 141 2.49 -5.63 -12.45
N GLY A 142 2.25 -4.72 -11.51
CA GLY A 142 0.99 -4.63 -10.77
C GLY A 142 0.69 -5.92 -10.01
N LEU A 143 -0.57 -6.37 -10.04
CA LEU A 143 -1.01 -7.58 -9.32
C LEU A 143 -0.36 -8.89 -9.79
N SER A 144 0.31 -8.90 -10.94
CA SER A 144 1.14 -10.03 -11.37
C SER A 144 2.48 -10.08 -10.62
N SER A 145 2.94 -8.94 -10.12
CA SER A 145 4.23 -8.73 -9.44
C SER A 145 4.11 -8.85 -7.92
N ASN A 146 3.18 -8.12 -7.34
CA ASN A 146 2.96 -8.05 -5.91
C ASN A 146 1.55 -7.56 -5.57
N PHE A 147 1.10 -7.90 -4.38
CA PHE A 147 -0.09 -7.33 -3.76
C PHE A 147 0.02 -7.46 -2.24
N ILE A 148 -0.02 -6.35 -1.54
CA ILE A 148 0.00 -6.38 -0.06
C ILE A 148 -1.45 -6.42 0.44
N GLU A 149 -2.14 -5.33 0.33
CA GLU A 149 -3.59 -5.14 0.53
C GLU A 149 -3.98 -3.73 0.06
N PRO A 150 -5.28 -3.35 0.04
CA PRO A 150 -5.68 -2.03 -0.41
C PRO A 150 -5.26 -0.86 0.49
N LEU A 151 -4.89 -1.11 1.75
CA LEU A 151 -4.42 -0.06 2.68
C LEU A 151 -3.23 0.68 2.04
N GLU A 152 -3.25 2.02 2.12
CA GLU A 152 -2.26 2.91 1.49
C GLU A 152 -2.24 2.91 -0.06
N ALA A 153 -3.13 2.18 -0.73
CA ALA A 153 -3.30 2.16 -2.19
C ALA A 153 -2.00 1.97 -2.99
N THR A 154 -1.07 1.15 -2.49
CA THR A 154 0.32 1.05 -2.96
C THR A 154 0.52 0.42 -4.33
N SER A 155 -0.48 -0.33 -4.84
CA SER A 155 -0.33 -1.10 -6.09
C SER A 155 0.02 -0.25 -7.31
N ILE A 156 -0.62 0.92 -7.47
CA ILE A 156 -0.32 1.84 -8.58
C ILE A 156 1.06 2.46 -8.39
N GLY A 157 1.36 2.94 -7.18
CA GLY A 157 2.65 3.54 -6.85
C GLY A 157 3.82 2.59 -7.08
N SER A 158 3.72 1.34 -6.62
CA SER A 158 4.75 0.32 -6.85
C SER A 158 4.91 -0.03 -8.33
N THR A 159 3.82 -0.06 -9.10
CA THR A 159 3.87 -0.30 -10.55
C THR A 159 4.59 0.83 -11.29
N ILE A 160 4.29 2.09 -10.95
CA ILE A 160 4.95 3.27 -11.52
C ILE A 160 6.45 3.23 -11.17
N THR A 161 6.79 2.99 -9.91
CA THR A 161 8.19 2.85 -9.47
C THR A 161 8.92 1.76 -10.23
N GLN A 162 8.28 0.61 -10.40
CA GLN A 162 8.83 -0.51 -11.18
C GLN A 162 9.06 -0.14 -12.64
N ALA A 163 8.13 0.60 -13.26
CA ALA A 163 8.28 1.07 -14.64
C ALA A 163 9.45 2.05 -14.80
N PHE A 164 9.60 3.03 -13.90
CA PHE A 164 10.76 3.92 -13.90
C PHE A 164 12.08 3.18 -13.68
N MET A 165 12.09 2.24 -12.77
CA MET A 165 13.26 1.40 -12.54
C MET A 165 13.60 0.59 -13.79
N PHE A 166 12.61 -0.02 -14.45
CA PHE A 166 12.79 -0.78 -15.67
C PHE A 166 13.44 0.05 -16.79
N MET A 167 12.99 1.29 -16.99
CA MET A 167 13.58 2.19 -18.00
C MET A 167 15.07 2.43 -17.80
N ASN A 168 15.55 2.41 -16.56
CA ASN A 168 16.98 2.59 -16.25
C ASN A 168 17.83 1.31 -16.46
N TYR A 169 17.21 0.15 -16.57
CA TYR A 169 17.90 -1.14 -16.67
C TYR A 169 17.77 -1.83 -18.03
N TYR A 170 16.71 -1.49 -18.80
CA TYR A 170 16.33 -2.23 -20.00
C TYR A 170 17.42 -2.24 -21.08
N ASP A 171 17.99 -1.09 -21.43
CA ASP A 171 18.97 -0.97 -22.50
C ASP A 171 20.33 -1.65 -22.18
N CYS A 172 20.61 -1.90 -20.92
CA CYS A 172 21.82 -2.58 -20.47
C CYS A 172 21.55 -3.95 -19.84
N ALA A 173 20.37 -4.52 -20.07
CA ALA A 173 19.91 -5.72 -19.40
C ALA A 173 20.80 -6.93 -19.72
N ASN A 174 21.45 -7.43 -18.67
CA ASN A 174 22.14 -8.70 -18.61
C ASN A 174 21.79 -9.36 -17.26
N ASP A 175 22.26 -10.55 -17.00
CA ASP A 175 21.91 -11.29 -15.78
C ASP A 175 22.24 -10.52 -14.51
N LEU A 176 23.32 -9.75 -14.48
CA LEU A 176 23.70 -8.92 -13.33
C LEU A 176 22.73 -7.74 -13.14
N GLN A 177 22.35 -7.08 -14.22
CA GLN A 177 21.42 -5.96 -14.19
C GLN A 177 20.00 -6.42 -13.81
N ILE A 178 19.56 -7.55 -14.36
CA ILE A 178 18.29 -8.18 -13.99
C ILE A 178 18.28 -8.56 -12.51
N LYS A 179 19.38 -9.16 -12.02
CA LYS A 179 19.50 -9.45 -10.58
C LYS A 179 19.42 -8.19 -9.74
N GLN A 180 20.12 -7.14 -10.10
CA GLN A 180 20.11 -5.87 -9.37
C GLN A 180 18.72 -5.21 -9.38
N PHE A 181 17.99 -5.29 -10.50
CA PHE A 181 16.60 -4.86 -10.59
C PHE A 181 15.72 -5.63 -9.60
N ASN A 182 15.81 -6.96 -9.60
CA ASN A 182 15.04 -7.82 -8.68
C ASN A 182 15.35 -7.53 -7.22
N ASP A 183 16.63 -7.38 -6.87
CA ASP A 183 17.06 -7.05 -5.50
C ASP A 183 16.46 -5.71 -5.04
N LYS A 184 16.47 -4.67 -5.89
CA LYS A 184 15.90 -3.36 -5.58
C LYS A 184 14.37 -3.41 -5.47
N MET A 185 13.70 -4.15 -6.35
CA MET A 185 12.25 -4.33 -6.23
C MET A 185 11.87 -5.07 -4.95
N ALA A 186 12.64 -6.08 -4.54
CA ALA A 186 12.42 -6.76 -3.26
C ALA A 186 12.50 -5.77 -2.08
N MET A 187 13.47 -4.85 -2.06
CA MET A 187 13.57 -3.79 -1.03
C MET A 187 12.34 -2.86 -1.04
N VAL A 188 11.85 -2.47 -2.23
CA VAL A 188 10.63 -1.65 -2.35
C VAL A 188 9.43 -2.38 -1.75
N ILE A 189 9.23 -3.64 -2.10
CA ILE A 189 8.08 -4.42 -1.61
C ILE A 189 8.21 -4.73 -0.11
N GLU A 190 9.41 -4.96 0.40
CA GLU A 190 9.65 -5.10 1.84
C GLU A 190 9.26 -3.83 2.60
N ASN A 191 9.65 -2.66 2.09
CA ASN A 191 9.25 -1.37 2.67
C ASN A 191 7.72 -1.18 2.68
N LEU A 192 7.03 -1.54 1.58
CA LEU A 192 5.57 -1.49 1.51
C LEU A 192 4.91 -2.44 2.51
N ARG A 193 5.38 -3.69 2.57
CA ARG A 193 4.90 -4.71 3.51
C ARG A 193 5.04 -4.22 4.95
N ASP A 194 6.23 -3.77 5.32
CA ASP A 194 6.54 -3.30 6.67
C ASP A 194 5.66 -2.10 7.05
N PHE A 195 5.45 -1.18 6.12
CA PHE A 195 4.61 -0.01 6.36
C PHE A 195 3.13 -0.39 6.58
N VAL A 196 2.59 -1.30 5.77
CA VAL A 196 1.21 -1.79 5.95
C VAL A 196 1.07 -2.56 7.27
N ILE A 197 2.01 -3.44 7.61
CA ILE A 197 1.99 -4.19 8.87
C ILE A 197 2.08 -3.27 10.09
N LEU A 198 2.78 -2.15 9.99
CA LEU A 198 2.83 -1.15 11.05
C LEU A 198 1.43 -0.65 11.45
N HIS A 199 0.49 -0.52 10.50
CA HIS A 199 -0.87 -0.08 10.79
C HIS A 199 -1.64 -1.05 11.70
N TYR A 200 -1.26 -2.32 11.70
CA TYR A 200 -1.86 -3.34 12.57
C TYR A 200 -1.26 -3.41 13.98
N GLN A 201 -0.26 -2.56 14.30
CA GLN A 201 0.29 -2.45 15.66
C GLN A 201 -0.62 -1.63 16.58
N VAL A 202 -1.92 -1.89 16.48
CA VAL A 202 -2.97 -1.19 17.24
C VAL A 202 -3.14 -1.77 18.63
N LYS A 203 -3.68 -0.96 19.55
CA LYS A 203 -4.09 -1.41 20.90
C LYS A 203 -5.56 -1.84 20.96
N LYS A 204 -6.26 -1.83 19.82
CA LYS A 204 -7.66 -2.26 19.70
C LYS A 204 -7.76 -3.75 20.01
N ASN A 205 -8.75 -4.13 20.83
CA ASN A 205 -8.94 -5.50 21.30
C ASN A 205 -10.41 -5.83 21.62
N ASP A 206 -11.33 -5.06 21.04
CA ASP A 206 -12.77 -5.15 21.30
C ASP A 206 -13.47 -6.29 20.53
N THR A 207 -12.75 -6.96 19.64
CA THR A 207 -13.22 -8.18 18.98
C THR A 207 -12.13 -9.25 19.01
N GLU A 208 -12.52 -10.50 18.70
CA GLU A 208 -11.57 -11.59 18.61
C GLU A 208 -10.50 -11.36 17.54
N PHE A 209 -10.90 -10.84 16.37
CA PHE A 209 -9.98 -10.46 15.30
C PHE A 209 -8.89 -9.50 15.82
N TRP A 210 -9.28 -8.33 16.40
CA TRP A 210 -8.33 -7.34 16.89
C TRP A 210 -7.50 -7.85 18.07
N SER A 211 -8.10 -8.69 18.94
CA SER A 211 -7.38 -9.28 20.06
C SER A 211 -6.30 -10.27 19.61
N ASN A 212 -6.51 -10.97 18.49
CA ASN A 212 -5.59 -11.95 17.95
C ASN A 212 -4.43 -11.33 17.16
N LEU A 213 -4.52 -10.06 16.71
CA LEU A 213 -3.44 -9.40 15.97
C LEU A 213 -2.11 -9.34 16.75
N LYS A 214 -2.18 -9.23 18.08
CA LYS A 214 -0.98 -9.24 18.94
C LYS A 214 -0.17 -10.54 18.85
N ASN A 215 -0.78 -11.62 18.34
CA ASN A 215 -0.15 -12.92 18.17
C ASN A 215 0.48 -13.10 16.79
N LEU A 216 0.23 -12.16 15.84
CA LEU A 216 0.87 -12.20 14.53
C LEU A 216 2.35 -11.86 14.66
N PRO A 217 3.22 -12.60 13.96
CA PRO A 217 4.63 -12.26 13.93
C PRO A 217 4.85 -10.91 13.26
N ILE A 218 5.91 -10.23 13.66
CA ILE A 218 6.37 -9.00 12.99
C ILE A 218 7.56 -9.39 12.10
N PRO A 219 7.61 -8.97 10.84
CA PRO A 219 8.77 -9.23 9.98
C PRO A 219 10.05 -8.73 10.62
N PRO A 220 11.17 -9.47 10.51
CA PRO A 220 12.45 -9.08 11.12
C PRO A 220 12.91 -7.66 10.73
N SER A 221 12.66 -7.23 9.50
CA SER A 221 12.98 -5.88 9.00
C SER A 221 12.19 -4.79 9.74
N LEU A 222 10.89 -4.99 9.98
CA LEU A 222 10.06 -4.06 10.75
C LEU A 222 10.42 -4.12 12.24
N GLN A 223 10.62 -5.32 12.80
CA GLN A 223 11.00 -5.48 14.20
C GLN A 223 12.31 -4.74 14.51
N HIS A 224 13.32 -4.86 13.64
CA HIS A 224 14.57 -4.13 13.78
C HIS A 224 14.36 -2.61 13.80
N LYS A 225 13.54 -2.07 12.89
CA LYS A 225 13.19 -0.65 12.84
C LYS A 225 12.45 -0.21 14.12
N LEU A 226 11.46 -0.99 14.57
CA LEU A 226 10.72 -0.69 15.80
C LEU A 226 11.62 -0.71 17.03
N ASP A 227 12.60 -1.60 17.08
CA ASP A 227 13.58 -1.64 18.18
C ASP A 227 14.48 -0.40 18.20
N LEU A 228 14.92 0.09 17.05
CA LEU A 228 15.66 1.36 16.94
C LEU A 228 14.81 2.56 17.37
N TRP A 229 13.52 2.56 17.02
CA TRP A 229 12.61 3.68 17.26
C TRP A 229 11.98 3.70 18.66
N LYS A 230 12.32 2.74 19.53
CA LYS A 230 11.97 2.79 20.96
C LYS A 230 12.61 3.97 21.70
N ASP A 231 13.79 4.39 21.24
CA ASP A 231 14.62 5.37 21.94
C ASP A 231 14.81 6.69 21.17
N ARG A 232 14.37 6.76 19.91
CA ARG A 232 14.44 7.95 19.06
C ARG A 232 13.38 7.93 17.95
N LEU A 233 13.21 9.06 17.28
CA LEU A 233 12.38 9.11 16.07
C LEU A 233 13.07 8.39 14.90
N PRO A 234 12.27 7.84 13.94
CA PRO A 234 12.78 7.43 12.64
C PRO A 234 13.57 8.54 11.95
N ILE A 235 14.67 8.18 11.31
CA ILE A 235 15.48 9.09 10.48
C ILE A 235 15.70 8.47 9.10
N ARG A 236 16.12 9.28 8.15
CA ARG A 236 16.33 8.84 6.75
C ARG A 236 17.30 7.66 6.61
N GLU A 237 18.31 7.62 7.44
CA GLU A 237 19.36 6.62 7.45
C GLU A 237 18.90 5.23 7.93
N ASP A 238 17.69 5.14 8.50
CA ASP A 238 17.09 3.84 8.88
C ASP A 238 16.51 3.09 7.68
N PHE A 239 16.49 3.71 6.51
CA PHE A 239 15.93 3.15 5.29
C PHE A 239 17.01 2.87 4.26
N GLU A 240 16.72 1.88 3.41
CA GLU A 240 17.63 1.53 2.32
C GLU A 240 17.96 2.73 1.43
N SER A 241 19.24 2.84 1.05
CA SER A 241 19.72 3.93 0.20
C SER A 241 19.26 3.75 -1.25
N THR A 242 17.99 4.01 -1.50
CA THR A 242 17.39 4.01 -2.83
C THR A 242 16.33 5.11 -2.96
N GLN A 243 16.24 5.71 -4.14
CA GLN A 243 15.20 6.69 -4.46
C GLN A 243 13.83 6.07 -4.75
N TYR A 244 13.73 4.74 -4.74
CA TYR A 244 12.54 4.02 -5.20
C TYR A 244 11.59 3.63 -4.08
N LEU A 245 11.95 3.79 -2.80
CA LEU A 245 11.02 3.52 -1.71
C LEU A 245 9.83 4.49 -1.77
N LEU A 246 8.65 4.01 -1.41
CA LEU A 246 7.44 4.83 -1.33
C LEU A 246 7.24 5.44 0.05
N PHE A 247 7.73 4.79 1.10
CA PHE A 247 7.56 5.23 2.48
C PHE A 247 8.90 5.42 3.18
N TYR A 248 9.04 6.56 3.81
CA TYR A 248 10.23 6.98 4.53
C TYR A 248 9.88 7.43 5.96
N GLU A 249 10.83 8.01 6.67
CA GLU A 249 10.74 8.38 8.08
C GLU A 249 9.43 9.13 8.43
N MET A 250 9.03 10.12 7.63
CA MET A 250 7.84 10.92 7.94
C MET A 250 6.54 10.13 7.85
N ASN A 251 6.46 9.15 6.92
CA ASN A 251 5.31 8.27 6.80
C ASN A 251 5.21 7.38 8.06
N PHE A 252 6.29 6.73 8.46
CA PHE A 252 6.34 5.89 9.65
C PHE A 252 6.07 6.70 10.93
N ILE A 253 6.65 7.90 11.08
CA ILE A 253 6.38 8.80 12.22
C ILE A 253 4.88 9.12 12.31
N SER A 254 4.24 9.43 11.19
CA SER A 254 2.81 9.77 11.16
C SER A 254 1.94 8.63 11.67
N ILE A 255 2.18 7.41 11.21
CA ILE A 255 1.44 6.22 11.64
C ILE A 255 1.75 5.88 13.10
N MET A 256 3.02 5.86 13.50
CA MET A 256 3.42 5.59 14.88
C MET A 256 2.84 6.60 15.85
N TYR A 257 2.77 7.88 15.47
CA TYR A 257 2.13 8.93 16.26
C TYR A 257 0.62 8.67 16.40
N GLY A 258 -0.07 8.40 15.31
CA GLY A 258 -1.50 8.08 15.31
C GLY A 258 -1.85 6.85 16.15
N LEU A 259 -1.00 5.82 16.12
CA LEU A 259 -1.14 4.60 16.91
C LEU A 259 -0.66 4.73 18.37
N ASN A 260 -0.14 5.90 18.75
CA ASN A 260 0.42 6.17 20.09
C ASN A 260 1.51 5.13 20.48
N LEU A 261 2.44 4.86 19.55
CA LEU A 261 3.54 3.92 19.75
C LEU A 261 4.80 4.59 20.34
N PHE A 262 4.89 5.91 20.30
CA PHE A 262 6.03 6.62 20.88
C PHE A 262 5.95 6.73 22.40
N ASP A 263 7.11 6.60 23.05
CA ASP A 263 7.29 6.94 24.46
C ASP A 263 7.39 8.47 24.60
N LYS A 264 6.35 9.09 25.13
CA LYS A 264 6.25 10.56 25.28
C LYS A 264 7.32 11.12 26.21
N ASP A 265 7.70 10.39 27.25
CA ASP A 265 8.71 10.85 28.22
C ASP A 265 10.09 10.87 27.56
N LYS A 266 10.41 9.85 26.76
CA LYS A 266 11.65 9.81 25.97
C LYS A 266 11.69 10.95 24.95
N LEU A 267 10.63 11.18 24.19
CA LEU A 267 10.55 12.29 23.24
C LEU A 267 10.69 13.64 23.92
N THR A 268 10.04 13.82 25.07
CA THR A 268 10.17 15.03 25.88
C THR A 268 11.61 15.24 26.35
N LYS A 269 12.28 14.18 26.78
CA LYS A 269 13.70 14.25 27.18
C LYS A 269 14.59 14.65 25.99
N ILE A 270 14.38 14.08 24.83
CA ILE A 270 15.10 14.45 23.58
C ILE A 270 14.89 15.93 23.28
N TYR A 271 13.62 16.39 23.25
CA TYR A 271 13.28 17.80 23.01
C TYR A 271 13.94 18.74 24.02
N ASN A 272 13.93 18.36 25.31
CA ASN A 272 14.55 19.17 26.36
C ASN A 272 16.08 19.29 26.20
N GLY A 273 16.72 18.29 25.58
CA GLY A 273 18.15 18.30 25.25
C GLY A 273 18.53 19.21 24.07
N PHE A 274 17.56 19.68 23.28
CA PHE A 274 17.86 20.59 22.17
C PHE A 274 18.34 21.97 22.66
N SER A 275 19.23 22.57 21.89
CA SER A 275 19.65 23.94 22.12
C SER A 275 18.45 24.93 22.03
N PRO A 276 18.55 26.11 22.69
CA PRO A 276 17.54 27.15 22.55
C PRO A 276 17.26 27.54 21.09
N GLU A 277 18.28 27.56 20.25
CA GLU A 277 18.18 27.84 18.82
C GLU A 277 17.37 26.78 18.07
N HIS A 278 17.61 25.48 18.32
CA HIS A 278 16.82 24.40 17.74
C HIS A 278 15.36 24.47 18.17
N LYS A 279 15.08 24.73 19.45
CA LYS A 279 13.71 24.89 19.96
C LYS A 279 13.01 26.07 19.29
N GLN A 280 13.73 27.19 19.09
CA GLN A 280 13.19 28.35 18.38
C GLN A 280 12.84 28.00 16.92
N ARG A 281 13.72 27.30 16.19
CA ARG A 281 13.45 26.85 14.81
C ARG A 281 12.22 25.96 14.72
N ILE A 282 12.04 25.02 15.67
CA ILE A 282 10.82 24.19 15.74
C ILE A 282 9.58 25.08 15.90
N THR A 283 9.64 26.03 16.82
CA THR A 283 8.54 26.97 17.09
C THR A 283 8.20 27.80 15.84
N ASP A 284 9.20 28.30 15.15
CA ASP A 284 9.01 29.12 13.96
C ASP A 284 8.45 28.30 12.79
N ASN A 285 8.90 27.05 12.62
CA ASN A 285 8.32 26.13 11.65
C ASN A 285 6.83 25.83 11.96
N ILE A 286 6.48 25.58 13.20
CA ILE A 286 5.08 25.36 13.60
C ILE A 286 4.23 26.61 13.25
N LYS A 287 4.71 27.79 13.56
CA LYS A 287 4.01 29.05 13.20
C LYS A 287 3.87 29.19 11.68
N TYR A 288 4.93 28.93 10.93
CA TYR A 288 4.93 28.99 9.48
C TYR A 288 3.88 28.06 8.86
N TYR A 289 3.85 26.79 9.27
CA TYR A 289 2.87 25.83 8.76
C TYR A 289 1.44 26.15 9.20
N ASN A 290 1.22 26.68 10.40
CA ASN A 290 -0.09 27.15 10.82
C ASN A 290 -0.58 28.35 9.99
N ASN A 291 0.30 29.27 9.61
CA ASN A 291 -0.04 30.41 8.74
C ASN A 291 -0.41 29.91 7.34
N ILE A 292 0.38 29.00 6.75
CA ILE A 292 0.07 28.39 5.46
C ILE A 292 -1.28 27.66 5.50
N LYS A 293 -1.54 26.87 6.57
CA LYS A 293 -2.81 26.18 6.74
C LYS A 293 -3.99 27.16 6.74
N ASN A 294 -3.89 28.26 7.48
CA ASN A 294 -4.92 29.30 7.55
C ASN A 294 -5.12 29.98 6.19
N GLU A 295 -4.04 30.32 5.49
CA GLU A 295 -4.10 30.90 4.16
C GLU A 295 -4.80 29.96 3.16
N TRP A 296 -4.43 28.69 3.16
CA TRP A 296 -5.06 27.70 2.26
C TRP A 296 -6.53 27.46 2.61
N GLN A 297 -6.91 27.40 3.89
CA GLN A 297 -8.30 27.29 4.30
C GLN A 297 -9.16 28.47 3.83
N ASN A 298 -8.61 29.69 3.84
CA ASN A 298 -9.31 30.89 3.41
C ASN A 298 -9.43 31.03 1.88
N ASN A 299 -8.48 30.47 1.11
CA ASN A 299 -8.37 30.65 -0.34
C ASN A 299 -8.74 29.38 -1.13
N SER A 300 -9.02 28.25 -0.48
CA SER A 300 -9.39 27.01 -1.16
C SER A 300 -10.86 26.98 -1.55
N ILE A 301 -11.16 26.21 -2.57
CA ILE A 301 -12.53 25.81 -2.93
C ILE A 301 -12.78 24.38 -2.44
N SER A 302 -14.06 24.00 -2.28
CA SER A 302 -14.39 22.63 -1.90
C SER A 302 -13.89 21.60 -2.93
N HIS A 303 -13.55 20.41 -2.48
CA HIS A 303 -13.07 19.32 -3.34
C HIS A 303 -14.08 19.00 -4.45
N LYS A 304 -15.37 18.98 -4.13
CA LYS A 304 -16.43 18.74 -5.10
C LYS A 304 -16.47 19.81 -6.20
N LYS A 305 -16.31 21.08 -5.81
CA LYS A 305 -16.27 22.21 -6.77
C LYS A 305 -15.02 22.12 -7.65
N TRP A 306 -13.87 21.74 -7.08
CA TRP A 306 -12.64 21.55 -7.84
C TRP A 306 -12.79 20.45 -8.89
N LEU A 307 -13.32 19.29 -8.50
CA LEU A 307 -13.59 18.17 -9.42
C LEU A 307 -14.57 18.54 -10.53
N ALA A 308 -15.62 19.31 -10.23
CA ALA A 308 -16.56 19.81 -11.23
C ALA A 308 -15.86 20.71 -12.25
N ASN A 309 -14.98 21.64 -11.80
CA ASN A 309 -14.23 22.54 -12.69
C ASN A 309 -13.27 21.79 -13.61
N MET A 310 -12.63 20.70 -13.13
CA MET A 310 -11.71 19.90 -13.95
C MET A 310 -12.38 19.18 -15.12
N ARG A 311 -13.71 18.98 -15.08
CA ARG A 311 -14.47 18.35 -16.17
C ARG A 311 -14.96 19.32 -17.24
N THR A 312 -14.86 20.60 -16.97
CA THR A 312 -15.24 21.65 -17.94
C THR A 312 -14.07 22.12 -18.79
N LEU A 313 -12.86 21.59 -18.54
CA LEU A 313 -11.64 21.72 -19.34
C LEU A 313 -11.49 20.55 -20.31
#